data_f5fe2896b1afbad0a127ba3d1475048a
#
_entry.id   f5fe2896b1afbad0a127ba3d1475048a
#
_cell.length_a   1.000
_cell.length_b   1.000
_cell.length_c   1.000
_cell.angle_alpha   90.00
_cell.angle_beta   90.00
_cell.angle_gamma   90.00
#
_symmetry.space_group_name_H-M   'P 1'
#
loop_
_entity.id
_entity.type
_entity.pdbx_description
1 polymer ?
#
loop_
_entity_poly.entity_id
_entity_poly.type
_entity_poly.pdbx_seq_one_letter_code
_entity_poly.pdbx_strand_id
1 'polypeptide(L)'
;MRVKVPERGIIESDIRTRAGVQQDRYARCGKMHKQQDALRGGHALQDVRCGKIHNSTDTYDKGIDNMNELLGREIAGLLFDADGTLLDTHDLILSSMRYTINEGCNENYSDAELMRGVGTPLPDQMLAFANGDAKKADELVITYRAHNDAIHDAGIRAFPDTRAALERFRTRGFTMGVVTSKRHELAERGLELTGIAEFFDVLIAPDDWPEHKPAPGPILRECELLGLDPHACLYIGDSPYDIQAGNRAGCLTVAALWGMFPAAALEAESPALTCTNLSQLADLLEQKTR
;
A
#
# COMPACT_ATOMS: atom_id res chain seq x y z
N MET A 1 -38.58 28.25 -27.75
CA MET A 1 -38.94 27.32 -26.67
C MET A 1 -37.68 27.03 -25.89
N ARG A 2 -37.44 27.69 -24.72
CA ARG A 2 -36.24 27.47 -23.89
C ARG A 2 -36.54 26.40 -22.84
N VAL A 3 -35.83 25.30 -22.86
CA VAL A 3 -35.92 24.23 -21.85
C VAL A 3 -35.08 24.65 -20.64
N LYS A 4 -35.72 24.80 -19.48
CA LYS A 4 -35.07 25.05 -18.20
C LYS A 4 -34.48 23.74 -17.68
N VAL A 5 -33.19 23.74 -17.39
CA VAL A 5 -32.47 22.67 -16.63
C VAL A 5 -32.66 22.97 -15.14
N PRO A 6 -33.07 22.00 -14.30
CA PRO A 6 -33.18 22.24 -12.87
C PRO A 6 -31.79 22.18 -12.22
N GLU A 7 -31.47 23.19 -11.40
CA GLU A 7 -30.33 23.21 -10.48
C GLU A 7 -30.51 22.11 -9.43
N ARG A 8 -29.56 21.17 -9.38
CA ARG A 8 -29.45 20.20 -8.27
C ARG A 8 -28.71 20.88 -7.11
N GLY A 9 -29.45 21.22 -6.07
CA GLY A 9 -28.88 21.60 -4.79
C GLY A 9 -28.11 20.44 -4.19
N ILE A 10 -26.84 20.66 -3.92
CA ILE A 10 -25.99 19.73 -3.17
C ILE A 10 -26.46 19.80 -1.72
N ILE A 11 -26.88 18.66 -1.17
CA ILE A 11 -27.33 18.58 0.22
C ILE A 11 -26.09 18.56 1.11
N GLU A 12 -25.78 19.68 1.76
CA GLU A 12 -24.68 19.83 2.75
C GLU A 12 -24.76 18.85 3.94
N SER A 13 -25.87 18.12 4.09
CA SER A 13 -26.07 17.15 5.18
C SER A 13 -25.25 15.88 5.04
N ASP A 14 -24.91 15.43 3.81
CA ASP A 14 -24.19 14.17 3.58
C ASP A 14 -22.69 14.27 3.88
N ILE A 15 -22.11 15.47 3.74
CA ILE A 15 -20.68 15.69 4.03
C ILE A 15 -20.42 15.65 5.54
N ARG A 16 -21.37 16.17 6.36
CA ARG A 16 -21.21 16.16 7.82
C ARG A 16 -21.38 14.78 8.45
N THR A 17 -22.17 13.88 7.88
CA THR A 17 -22.40 12.52 8.42
C THR A 17 -21.19 11.62 8.16
N ARG A 18 -20.51 11.76 7.04
CA ARG A 18 -19.31 10.95 6.71
C ARG A 18 -18.09 11.37 7.55
N ALA A 19 -17.86 12.68 7.72
CA ALA A 19 -16.81 13.19 8.61
C ALA A 19 -17.02 12.79 10.08
N GLY A 20 -18.28 12.71 10.55
CA GLY A 20 -18.62 12.29 11.91
C GLY A 20 -18.32 10.81 12.19
N VAL A 21 -18.57 9.92 11.22
CA VAL A 21 -18.29 8.47 11.35
C VAL A 21 -16.79 8.20 11.40
N GLN A 22 -16.01 8.94 10.61
CA GLN A 22 -14.56 8.81 10.60
C GLN A 22 -13.93 9.37 11.89
N GLN A 23 -14.41 10.51 12.39
CA GLN A 23 -13.97 11.05 13.68
C GLN A 23 -14.33 10.15 14.86
N ASP A 24 -15.48 9.46 14.84
CA ASP A 24 -15.87 8.52 15.90
C ASP A 24 -15.02 7.23 15.89
N ARG A 25 -14.54 6.77 14.74
CA ARG A 25 -13.54 5.69 14.64
C ARG A 25 -12.20 6.13 15.25
N TYR A 26 -11.71 7.33 14.91
CA TYR A 26 -10.48 7.90 15.49
C TYR A 26 -10.60 8.15 17.00
N ALA A 27 -11.76 8.58 17.50
CA ALA A 27 -11.99 8.84 18.93
C ALA A 27 -12.01 7.57 19.78
N ARG A 28 -12.36 6.42 19.22
CA ARG A 28 -12.31 5.12 19.93
C ARG A 28 -10.89 4.62 20.10
N CYS A 29 -10.03 4.82 19.12
CA CYS A 29 -8.61 4.45 19.20
C CYS A 29 -7.85 5.28 20.27
N GLY A 30 -8.12 6.59 20.37
CA GLY A 30 -7.46 7.47 21.35
C GLY A 30 -7.82 7.24 22.83
N LYS A 31 -8.89 6.52 23.14
CA LYS A 31 -9.29 6.23 24.54
C LYS A 31 -8.59 5.03 25.15
N MET A 32 -8.03 4.12 24.36
CA MET A 32 -7.29 2.94 24.88
C MET A 32 -5.84 3.27 25.31
N HIS A 33 -5.27 4.39 24.87
CA HIS A 33 -3.84 4.73 25.11
C HIS A 33 -3.53 5.31 26.50
N LYS A 34 -4.50 5.76 27.29
CA LYS A 34 -4.21 6.40 28.59
C LYS A 34 -3.90 5.41 29.74
N GLN A 35 -3.90 4.12 29.49
CA GLN A 35 -3.69 3.11 30.54
C GLN A 35 -2.34 2.36 30.48
N GLN A 36 -1.51 2.57 29.45
CA GLN A 36 -0.25 1.82 29.27
C GLN A 36 1.05 2.56 29.57
N ASP A 37 1.04 3.86 29.82
CA ASP A 37 2.26 4.66 30.02
C ASP A 37 2.97 4.53 31.39
N ALA A 38 2.55 3.58 32.23
CA ALA A 38 3.08 3.45 33.61
C ALA A 38 4.20 2.41 33.80
N LEU A 39 4.61 1.65 32.78
CA LEU A 39 5.58 0.55 32.95
C LEU A 39 6.67 0.50 31.84
N ARG A 40 7.56 1.48 31.73
CA ARG A 40 8.82 1.27 31.00
C ARG A 40 10.00 2.03 31.64
N GLY A 41 10.75 1.29 32.45
CA GLY A 41 12.13 1.63 32.84
C GLY A 41 13.09 1.14 31.76
N GLY A 42 14.15 1.93 31.49
CA GLY A 42 15.07 1.74 30.37
C GLY A 42 16.06 0.59 30.53
N HIS A 43 16.48 0.06 29.40
CA HIS A 43 17.75 -0.67 29.26
C HIS A 43 18.47 -0.34 27.94
N ALA A 44 19.81 -0.35 28.05
CA ALA A 44 20.78 0.12 27.07
C ALA A 44 20.81 -0.73 25.78
N LEU A 45 21.09 -0.03 24.66
CA LEU A 45 21.36 -0.59 23.34
C LEU A 45 22.72 -1.33 23.33
N GLN A 46 22.72 -2.61 22.97
CA GLN A 46 23.93 -3.32 22.54
C GLN A 46 23.87 -3.52 21.03
N ASP A 47 24.97 -3.16 20.37
CA ASP A 47 25.22 -3.34 18.94
C ASP A 47 25.04 -4.79 18.49
N VAL A 48 24.03 -5.07 17.66
CA VAL A 48 23.90 -6.36 16.96
C VAL A 48 24.40 -6.16 15.52
N ARG A 49 25.54 -6.79 15.22
CA ARG A 49 26.12 -6.84 13.87
C ARG A 49 25.16 -7.55 12.91
N CYS A 50 24.78 -6.84 11.85
CA CYS A 50 24.02 -7.36 10.71
C CYS A 50 24.81 -8.47 10.00
N GLY A 51 24.40 -9.72 10.18
CA GLY A 51 24.90 -10.86 9.41
C GLY A 51 24.25 -10.89 8.03
N LYS A 52 25.05 -10.86 6.96
CA LYS A 52 24.57 -11.03 5.58
C LYS A 52 23.89 -12.39 5.42
N ILE A 53 22.59 -12.38 5.16
CA ILE A 53 21.84 -13.59 4.78
C ILE A 53 22.12 -13.82 3.29
N HIS A 54 22.81 -14.91 2.96
CA HIS A 54 23.03 -15.35 1.59
C HIS A 54 21.75 -16.01 1.07
N ASN A 55 21.18 -15.45 0.01
CA ASN A 55 20.14 -16.09 -0.78
C ASN A 55 20.67 -17.36 -1.46
N SER A 56 20.27 -18.51 -0.97
CA SER A 56 20.30 -19.74 -1.74
C SER A 56 18.90 -20.34 -1.72
N THR A 57 18.43 -20.78 -2.86
CA THR A 57 17.16 -21.50 -3.05
C THR A 57 17.04 -22.79 -2.24
N ASP A 58 18.12 -23.22 -1.58
CA ASP A 58 18.20 -24.40 -0.72
C ASP A 58 17.69 -24.18 0.72
N THR A 59 17.32 -22.96 1.12
CA THR A 59 16.83 -22.68 2.47
C THR A 59 15.35 -23.02 2.68
N TYR A 60 14.61 -23.26 1.61
CA TYR A 60 13.17 -23.59 1.68
C TYR A 60 12.87 -25.00 2.21
N ASP A 61 13.85 -25.90 2.24
CA ASP A 61 13.65 -27.31 2.59
C ASP A 61 14.08 -27.66 4.04
N LYS A 62 14.59 -26.69 4.78
CA LYS A 62 14.86 -26.87 6.23
C LYS A 62 13.78 -26.10 6.98
N GLY A 63 12.78 -26.83 7.48
CA GLY A 63 11.66 -26.29 8.24
C GLY A 63 12.10 -25.20 9.22
N ILE A 64 11.71 -23.95 8.90
CA ILE A 64 11.92 -22.82 9.80
C ILE A 64 10.80 -22.93 10.83
N ASP A 65 11.13 -23.41 12.00
CA ASP A 65 10.17 -23.75 13.05
C ASP A 65 9.45 -22.52 13.65
N ASN A 66 9.91 -21.28 13.38
CA ASN A 66 9.27 -20.06 13.87
C ASN A 66 9.62 -18.82 13.02
N MET A 67 8.61 -18.16 12.43
CA MET A 67 8.79 -16.91 11.69
C MET A 67 9.37 -15.78 12.57
N ASN A 68 8.97 -15.69 13.85
CA ASN A 68 9.51 -14.71 14.79
C ASN A 68 11.00 -14.94 15.06
N GLU A 69 11.44 -16.20 15.06
CA GLU A 69 12.87 -16.54 15.16
C GLU A 69 13.63 -16.14 13.90
N LEU A 70 13.04 -16.40 12.70
CA LEU A 70 13.61 -15.97 11.42
C LEU A 70 13.73 -14.46 11.31
N LEU A 71 12.67 -13.72 11.71
CA LEU A 71 12.64 -12.26 11.65
C LEU A 71 13.29 -11.59 12.85
N GLY A 72 13.60 -12.34 13.93
CA GLY A 72 14.22 -11.83 15.16
C GLY A 72 13.31 -10.91 15.99
N ARG A 73 11.97 -10.88 15.68
CA ARG A 73 10.99 -10.02 16.38
C ARG A 73 9.56 -10.57 16.24
N GLU A 74 8.70 -10.20 17.20
CA GLU A 74 7.28 -10.48 17.15
C GLU A 74 6.57 -9.49 16.23
N ILE A 75 5.71 -10.01 15.33
CA ILE A 75 4.92 -9.20 14.40
C ILE A 75 3.50 -9.06 14.91
N ALA A 76 3.03 -7.82 15.00
CA ALA A 76 1.69 -7.45 15.43
C ALA A 76 0.84 -6.85 14.30
N GLY A 77 1.48 -6.22 13.30
CA GLY A 77 0.81 -5.52 12.21
C GLY A 77 1.26 -5.95 10.81
N LEU A 78 0.32 -5.94 9.89
CA LEU A 78 0.55 -6.16 8.46
C LEU A 78 0.04 -4.95 7.70
N LEU A 79 0.95 -4.21 7.08
CA LEU A 79 0.66 -3.00 6.32
C LEU A 79 0.91 -3.28 4.84
N PHE A 80 0.00 -2.87 3.98
CA PHE A 80 0.02 -3.25 2.58
C PHE A 80 0.01 -2.03 1.66
N ASP A 81 0.72 -2.10 0.55
CA ASP A 81 0.35 -1.33 -0.63
C ASP A 81 -0.94 -1.89 -1.25
N ALA A 82 -1.61 -1.11 -2.08
CA ALA A 82 -2.86 -1.52 -2.72
C ALA A 82 -2.64 -2.07 -4.14
N ASP A 83 -2.19 -1.20 -5.08
CA ASP A 83 -2.09 -1.51 -6.50
C ASP A 83 -0.87 -2.42 -6.78
N GLY A 84 -1.08 -3.61 -7.34
CA GLY A 84 -0.02 -4.61 -7.56
C GLY A 84 0.28 -5.49 -6.35
N THR A 85 -0.29 -5.18 -5.18
CA THR A 85 -0.10 -5.95 -3.94
C THR A 85 -1.38 -6.65 -3.48
N LEU A 86 -2.45 -5.91 -3.25
CA LEU A 86 -3.78 -6.42 -2.91
C LEU A 86 -4.68 -6.53 -4.14
N LEU A 87 -4.54 -5.57 -5.04
CA LEU A 87 -5.37 -5.36 -6.22
C LEU A 87 -4.54 -5.59 -7.49
N ASP A 88 -5.06 -6.42 -8.38
CA ASP A 88 -4.50 -6.64 -9.72
C ASP A 88 -4.97 -5.50 -10.64
N THR A 89 -4.16 -4.44 -10.67
CA THR A 89 -4.46 -3.19 -11.38
C THR A 89 -3.48 -2.89 -12.52
N HIS A 90 -2.58 -3.82 -12.85
CA HIS A 90 -1.57 -3.61 -13.90
C HIS A 90 -2.20 -3.14 -15.22
N ASP A 91 -3.18 -3.88 -15.74
CA ASP A 91 -3.80 -3.56 -17.03
C ASP A 91 -4.63 -2.28 -16.97
N LEU A 92 -5.25 -1.99 -15.82
CA LEU A 92 -6.01 -0.76 -15.57
C LEU A 92 -5.11 0.48 -15.64
N ILE A 93 -3.98 0.42 -14.93
CA ILE A 93 -2.99 1.50 -14.90
C ILE A 93 -2.34 1.66 -16.28
N LEU A 94 -1.88 0.57 -16.89
CA LEU A 94 -1.23 0.59 -18.20
C LEU A 94 -2.18 1.14 -19.28
N SER A 95 -3.46 0.75 -19.28
CA SER A 95 -4.45 1.29 -20.20
C SER A 95 -4.59 2.81 -20.06
N SER A 96 -4.64 3.30 -18.81
CA SER A 96 -4.74 4.74 -18.54
C SER A 96 -3.46 5.49 -18.93
N MET A 97 -2.29 4.89 -18.71
CA MET A 97 -1.00 5.45 -19.15
C MET A 97 -0.91 5.54 -20.67
N ARG A 98 -1.26 4.46 -21.40
CA ARG A 98 -1.28 4.46 -22.86
C ARG A 98 -2.21 5.54 -23.42
N TYR A 99 -3.44 5.61 -22.88
CA TYR A 99 -4.40 6.64 -23.30
C TYR A 99 -3.87 8.04 -23.06
N THR A 100 -3.26 8.30 -21.91
CA THR A 100 -2.80 9.64 -21.52
C THR A 100 -1.55 10.05 -22.25
N ILE A 101 -0.55 9.19 -22.35
CA ILE A 101 0.79 9.54 -22.83
C ILE A 101 0.92 9.30 -24.33
N ASN A 102 0.60 8.10 -24.83
CA ASN A 102 0.77 7.80 -26.24
C ASN A 102 -0.24 8.55 -27.11
N GLU A 103 -1.49 8.62 -26.69
CA GLU A 103 -2.52 9.35 -27.44
C GLU A 103 -2.49 10.84 -27.15
N GLY A 104 -2.36 11.26 -25.88
CA GLY A 104 -2.38 12.66 -25.45
C GLY A 104 -1.12 13.44 -25.82
N CYS A 105 0.06 12.79 -25.86
CA CYS A 105 1.33 13.41 -26.24
C CYS A 105 1.76 13.11 -27.67
N ASN A 106 1.04 12.23 -28.40
CA ASN A 106 1.41 11.74 -29.71
C ASN A 106 2.84 11.14 -29.75
N GLU A 107 3.19 10.42 -28.68
CA GLU A 107 4.49 9.77 -28.48
C GLU A 107 4.30 8.27 -28.33
N ASN A 108 5.33 7.48 -28.67
CA ASN A 108 5.27 6.02 -28.60
C ASN A 108 6.23 5.50 -27.53
N TYR A 109 5.76 5.46 -26.30
CA TYR A 109 6.45 4.78 -25.20
C TYR A 109 6.08 3.29 -25.17
N SER A 110 7.05 2.45 -24.85
CA SER A 110 6.80 1.04 -24.53
C SER A 110 6.08 0.91 -23.18
N ASP A 111 5.42 -0.22 -22.96
CA ASP A 111 4.74 -0.50 -21.69
C ASP A 111 5.69 -0.38 -20.49
N ALA A 112 6.93 -0.88 -20.63
CA ALA A 112 7.93 -0.79 -19.58
C ALA A 112 8.32 0.67 -19.24
N GLU A 113 8.32 1.56 -20.23
CA GLU A 113 8.59 2.99 -20.03
C GLU A 113 7.38 3.66 -19.36
N LEU A 114 6.16 3.35 -19.81
CA LEU A 114 4.93 3.87 -19.21
C LEU A 114 4.77 3.47 -17.75
N MET A 115 5.16 2.25 -17.38
CA MET A 115 5.03 1.71 -16.03
C MET A 115 6.20 2.05 -15.10
N ARG A 116 7.29 2.65 -15.59
CA ARG A 116 8.53 2.89 -14.82
C ARG A 116 8.33 3.70 -13.54
N GLY A 117 7.41 4.67 -13.54
CA GLY A 117 7.13 5.55 -12.41
C GLY A 117 5.99 5.08 -11.49
N VAL A 118 5.33 3.98 -11.83
CA VAL A 118 4.20 3.46 -11.03
C VAL A 118 4.66 3.14 -9.61
N GLY A 119 3.82 3.43 -8.62
CA GLY A 119 4.18 3.37 -7.20
C GLY A 119 4.55 4.73 -6.59
N THR A 120 4.90 5.74 -7.43
CA THR A 120 5.04 7.14 -7.00
C THR A 120 3.73 7.93 -7.22
N PRO A 121 3.58 9.14 -6.64
CA PRO A 121 2.41 9.99 -6.90
C PRO A 121 2.24 10.31 -8.38
N LEU A 122 0.99 10.24 -8.86
CA LEU A 122 0.66 10.50 -10.27
C LEU A 122 1.18 11.85 -10.81
N PRO A 123 1.13 12.98 -10.06
CA PRO A 123 1.68 14.24 -10.54
C PRO A 123 3.18 14.16 -10.87
N ASP A 124 3.97 13.43 -10.08
CA ASP A 124 5.41 13.27 -10.29
C ASP A 124 5.68 12.45 -11.56
N GLN A 125 4.89 11.40 -11.79
CA GLN A 125 4.96 10.60 -13.01
C GLN A 125 4.64 11.47 -14.25
N MET A 126 3.56 12.26 -14.20
CA MET A 126 3.16 13.14 -15.31
C MET A 126 4.16 14.26 -15.56
N LEU A 127 4.79 14.78 -14.50
CA LEU A 127 5.85 15.79 -14.63
C LEU A 127 7.08 15.23 -15.36
N ALA A 128 7.43 13.98 -15.13
CA ALA A 128 8.50 13.29 -15.85
C ALA A 128 8.17 13.14 -17.35
N PHE A 129 6.95 12.70 -17.71
CA PHE A 129 6.50 12.62 -19.11
C PHE A 129 6.34 13.99 -19.78
N ALA A 130 6.03 15.03 -19.01
CA ALA A 130 5.98 16.41 -19.48
C ALA A 130 7.37 17.09 -19.60
N ASN A 131 8.48 16.38 -19.36
CA ASN A 131 9.84 16.91 -19.35
C ASN A 131 10.01 18.14 -18.43
N GLY A 132 9.30 18.17 -17.30
CA GLY A 132 9.33 19.25 -16.31
C GLY A 132 8.36 20.41 -16.58
N ASP A 133 7.56 20.37 -17.64
CA ASP A 133 6.51 21.35 -17.88
C ASP A 133 5.31 21.11 -16.95
N ALA A 134 5.18 21.91 -15.90
CA ALA A 134 4.14 21.78 -14.88
C ALA A 134 2.73 21.90 -15.45
N LYS A 135 2.51 22.82 -16.42
CA LYS A 135 1.19 23.00 -17.03
C LYS A 135 0.77 21.76 -17.84
N LYS A 136 1.68 21.24 -18.65
CA LYS A 136 1.45 20.01 -19.41
C LYS A 136 1.24 18.82 -18.45
N ALA A 137 2.00 18.75 -17.36
CA ALA A 137 1.84 17.71 -16.34
C ALA A 137 0.42 17.73 -15.71
N ASP A 138 -0.09 18.92 -15.37
CA ASP A 138 -1.44 19.06 -14.83
C ASP A 138 -2.51 18.59 -15.84
N GLU A 139 -2.35 18.93 -17.12
CA GLU A 139 -3.25 18.46 -18.20
C GLU A 139 -3.20 16.93 -18.33
N LEU A 140 -2.03 16.31 -18.23
CA LEU A 140 -1.88 14.86 -18.24
C LEU A 140 -2.51 14.19 -17.01
N VAL A 141 -2.34 14.78 -15.81
CA VAL A 141 -2.99 14.30 -14.58
C VAL A 141 -4.52 14.29 -14.74
N ILE A 142 -5.10 15.36 -15.28
CA ILE A 142 -6.55 15.44 -15.53
C ILE A 142 -6.98 14.36 -16.51
N THR A 143 -6.26 14.18 -17.61
CA THR A 143 -6.57 13.20 -18.65
C THR A 143 -6.49 11.77 -18.10
N TYR A 144 -5.41 11.45 -17.37
CA TYR A 144 -5.25 10.15 -16.72
C TYR A 144 -6.40 9.84 -15.77
N ARG A 145 -6.72 10.79 -14.87
CA ARG A 145 -7.79 10.60 -13.89
C ARG A 145 -9.12 10.37 -14.56
N ALA A 146 -9.48 11.18 -15.57
CA ALA A 146 -10.73 11.02 -16.29
C ALA A 146 -10.86 9.64 -16.96
N HIS A 147 -9.79 9.15 -17.59
CA HIS A 147 -9.77 7.82 -18.19
C HIS A 147 -9.82 6.71 -17.15
N ASN A 148 -8.95 6.80 -16.13
CA ASN A 148 -8.86 5.79 -15.07
C ASN A 148 -10.18 5.65 -14.31
N ASP A 149 -10.82 6.78 -13.93
CA ASP A 149 -12.11 6.79 -13.25
C ASP A 149 -13.22 6.14 -14.11
N ALA A 150 -13.17 6.33 -15.42
CA ALA A 150 -14.18 5.76 -16.34
C ALA A 150 -14.08 4.24 -16.46
N ILE A 151 -12.87 3.65 -16.34
CA ILE A 151 -12.66 2.21 -16.53
C ILE A 151 -12.44 1.45 -15.20
N HIS A 152 -12.28 2.16 -14.09
CA HIS A 152 -11.89 1.61 -12.79
C HIS A 152 -12.81 0.50 -12.32
N ASP A 153 -14.10 0.76 -12.20
CA ASP A 153 -15.05 -0.18 -11.59
C ASP A 153 -15.19 -1.48 -12.40
N ALA A 154 -15.11 -1.37 -13.72
CA ALA A 154 -15.15 -2.53 -14.59
C ALA A 154 -13.84 -3.33 -14.59
N GLY A 155 -12.71 -2.65 -14.36
CA GLY A 155 -11.37 -3.22 -14.42
C GLY A 155 -10.80 -3.71 -13.09
N ILE A 156 -11.28 -3.17 -11.96
CA ILE A 156 -10.69 -3.47 -10.64
C ILE A 156 -10.94 -4.92 -10.23
N ARG A 157 -9.89 -5.60 -9.77
CA ARG A 157 -9.94 -6.97 -9.24
C ARG A 157 -8.94 -7.09 -8.08
N ALA A 158 -9.24 -7.92 -7.09
CA ALA A 158 -8.24 -8.40 -6.14
C ALA A 158 -7.47 -9.58 -6.77
N PHE A 159 -6.23 -9.79 -6.34
CA PHE A 159 -5.55 -11.05 -6.69
C PHE A 159 -6.34 -12.25 -6.14
N PRO A 160 -6.27 -13.41 -6.81
CA PRO A 160 -7.16 -14.54 -6.50
C PRO A 160 -7.13 -15.03 -5.05
N ASP A 161 -5.98 -14.94 -4.38
CA ASP A 161 -5.77 -15.42 -3.02
C ASP A 161 -5.85 -14.31 -1.95
N THR A 162 -6.01 -13.05 -2.34
CA THR A 162 -6.00 -11.90 -1.41
C THR A 162 -7.00 -12.07 -0.29
N ARG A 163 -8.29 -12.30 -0.60
CA ARG A 163 -9.31 -12.41 0.43
C ARG A 163 -9.03 -13.55 1.41
N ALA A 164 -8.69 -14.73 0.90
CA ALA A 164 -8.41 -15.89 1.73
C ALA A 164 -7.20 -15.67 2.65
N ALA A 165 -6.15 -15.02 2.15
CA ALA A 165 -4.99 -14.68 2.96
C ALA A 165 -5.33 -13.64 4.06
N LEU A 166 -6.11 -12.59 3.73
CA LEU A 166 -6.55 -11.57 4.70
C LEU A 166 -7.43 -12.18 5.80
N GLU A 167 -8.31 -13.14 5.49
CA GLU A 167 -9.09 -13.89 6.48
C GLU A 167 -8.19 -14.68 7.44
N ARG A 168 -7.13 -15.30 6.93
CA ARG A 168 -6.12 -16.02 7.74
C ARG A 168 -5.37 -15.05 8.66
N PHE A 169 -4.92 -13.91 8.15
CA PHE A 169 -4.24 -12.88 8.95
C PHE A 169 -5.12 -12.34 10.07
N ARG A 170 -6.39 -12.04 9.78
CA ARG A 170 -7.37 -11.58 10.77
C ARG A 170 -7.61 -12.64 11.86
N THR A 171 -7.76 -13.92 11.47
CA THR A 171 -7.96 -15.03 12.40
C THR A 171 -6.79 -15.17 13.38
N ARG A 172 -5.59 -14.79 12.96
CA ARG A 172 -4.39 -14.77 13.80
C ARG A 172 -4.26 -13.53 14.67
N GLY A 173 -5.16 -12.57 14.52
CA GLY A 173 -5.19 -11.36 15.33
C GLY A 173 -4.26 -10.24 14.85
N PHE A 174 -3.75 -10.29 13.61
CA PHE A 174 -2.98 -9.18 13.05
C PHE A 174 -3.87 -7.96 12.83
N THR A 175 -3.38 -6.80 13.25
CA THR A 175 -3.94 -5.50 12.84
C THR A 175 -3.47 -5.19 11.43
N MET A 176 -4.38 -4.75 10.56
CA MET A 176 -4.08 -4.55 9.14
C MET A 176 -4.44 -3.15 8.67
N GLY A 177 -3.59 -2.58 7.79
CA GLY A 177 -3.82 -1.30 7.18
C GLY A 177 -3.26 -1.20 5.76
N VAL A 178 -3.57 -0.09 5.07
CA VAL A 178 -3.17 0.15 3.67
C VAL A 178 -2.51 1.51 3.52
N VAL A 179 -1.31 1.54 2.93
CA VAL A 179 -0.64 2.78 2.48
C VAL A 179 -0.46 2.75 0.98
N THR A 180 -1.14 3.62 0.25
CA THR A 180 -1.18 3.61 -1.21
C THR A 180 -0.74 4.94 -1.82
N SER A 181 -0.29 4.91 -3.08
CA SER A 181 -0.05 6.10 -3.92
C SER A 181 -1.29 6.51 -4.74
N LYS A 182 -2.38 5.74 -4.65
CA LYS A 182 -3.69 6.04 -5.26
C LYS A 182 -4.47 7.04 -4.41
N ARG A 183 -5.28 7.91 -5.03
CA ARG A 183 -6.18 8.83 -4.28
C ARG A 183 -7.09 8.06 -3.32
N HIS A 184 -7.35 8.63 -2.16
CA HIS A 184 -8.12 7.98 -1.08
C HIS A 184 -9.46 7.42 -1.57
N GLU A 185 -10.31 8.26 -2.18
CA GLU A 185 -11.63 7.87 -2.67
C GLU A 185 -11.56 6.65 -3.62
N LEU A 186 -10.57 6.62 -4.52
CA LEU A 186 -10.46 5.56 -5.51
C LEU A 186 -9.84 4.28 -4.92
N ALA A 187 -8.95 4.42 -3.93
CA ALA A 187 -8.42 3.29 -3.19
C ALA A 187 -9.50 2.62 -2.33
N GLU A 188 -10.24 3.40 -1.53
CA GLU A 188 -11.36 2.92 -0.73
C GLU A 188 -12.40 2.21 -1.60
N ARG A 189 -12.82 2.83 -2.71
CA ARG A 189 -13.76 2.25 -3.68
C ARG A 189 -13.25 0.93 -4.26
N GLY A 190 -11.97 0.83 -4.59
CA GLY A 190 -11.37 -0.42 -5.08
C GLY A 190 -11.41 -1.54 -4.06
N LEU A 191 -11.09 -1.25 -2.81
CA LEU A 191 -11.18 -2.20 -1.69
C LEU A 191 -12.63 -2.64 -1.42
N GLU A 192 -13.60 -1.71 -1.50
CA GLU A 192 -15.04 -2.01 -1.36
C GLU A 192 -15.56 -2.90 -2.48
N LEU A 193 -15.29 -2.54 -3.75
CA LEU A 193 -15.75 -3.30 -4.92
C LEU A 193 -15.18 -4.73 -4.98
N THR A 194 -13.98 -4.92 -4.43
CA THR A 194 -13.34 -6.24 -4.36
C THR A 194 -13.71 -7.01 -3.08
N GLY A 195 -14.48 -6.38 -2.18
CA GLY A 195 -14.98 -7.00 -0.96
C GLY A 195 -13.90 -7.26 0.11
N ILE A 196 -12.82 -6.46 0.10
CA ILE A 196 -11.71 -6.61 1.07
C ILE A 196 -11.55 -5.41 2.01
N ALA A 197 -12.35 -4.34 1.85
CA ALA A 197 -12.26 -3.14 2.69
C ALA A 197 -12.44 -3.42 4.18
N GLU A 198 -13.28 -4.40 4.52
CA GLU A 198 -13.57 -4.79 5.91
C GLU A 198 -12.36 -5.31 6.70
N PHE A 199 -11.26 -5.68 6.02
CA PHE A 199 -10.05 -6.20 6.64
C PHE A 199 -9.14 -5.11 7.20
N PHE A 200 -9.29 -3.87 6.77
CA PHE A 200 -8.37 -2.79 7.08
C PHE A 200 -8.98 -1.78 8.05
N ASP A 201 -8.22 -1.43 9.09
CA ASP A 201 -8.63 -0.45 10.10
C ASP A 201 -8.24 0.98 9.71
N VAL A 202 -7.19 1.14 8.90
CA VAL A 202 -6.66 2.43 8.41
C VAL A 202 -6.31 2.32 6.93
N LEU A 203 -6.55 3.39 6.19
CA LEU A 203 -6.09 3.62 4.82
C LEU A 203 -5.41 4.99 4.79
N ILE A 204 -4.15 5.05 4.33
CA ILE A 204 -3.39 6.28 4.09
C ILE A 204 -3.13 6.42 2.59
N ALA A 205 -3.56 7.54 2.04
CA ALA A 205 -3.41 7.92 0.64
C ALA A 205 -2.64 9.25 0.51
N PRO A 206 -2.25 9.69 -0.70
CA PRO A 206 -1.51 10.94 -0.91
C PRO A 206 -2.28 12.20 -0.46
N ASP A 207 -3.59 12.16 -0.43
CA ASP A 207 -4.45 13.24 0.02
C ASP A 207 -4.62 13.28 1.55
N ASP A 208 -4.17 12.25 2.28
CA ASP A 208 -4.24 12.17 3.74
C ASP A 208 -2.95 12.61 4.44
N TRP A 209 -1.80 12.56 3.75
CA TRP A 209 -0.49 12.82 4.32
C TRP A 209 0.44 13.55 3.33
N PRO A 210 1.23 14.56 3.79
CA PRO A 210 2.02 15.41 2.90
C PRO A 210 3.24 14.71 2.25
N GLU A 211 3.75 13.64 2.89
CA GLU A 211 4.84 12.84 2.34
C GLU A 211 4.30 11.62 1.58
N HIS A 212 5.10 11.12 0.63
CA HIS A 212 4.74 9.97 -0.19
C HIS A 212 5.91 8.97 -0.25
N LYS A 213 5.60 7.69 -0.50
CA LYS A 213 6.62 6.67 -0.78
C LYS A 213 7.57 7.18 -1.87
N PRO A 214 8.89 7.08 -1.72
CA PRO A 214 9.65 6.24 -0.78
C PRO A 214 9.99 6.90 0.56
N ALA A 215 9.38 8.04 0.96
CA ALA A 215 9.51 8.57 2.30
C ALA A 215 8.75 7.69 3.31
N PRO A 216 9.23 7.58 4.57
CA PRO A 216 8.62 6.71 5.57
C PRO A 216 7.34 7.27 6.20
N GLY A 217 7.08 8.58 6.04
CA GLY A 217 6.03 9.32 6.74
C GLY A 217 4.64 8.68 6.67
N PRO A 218 4.13 8.26 5.49
CA PRO A 218 2.82 7.61 5.41
C PRO A 218 2.72 6.32 6.24
N ILE A 219 3.77 5.47 6.23
CA ILE A 219 3.81 4.21 6.98
C ILE A 219 3.90 4.48 8.49
N LEU A 220 4.73 5.44 8.90
CA LEU A 220 4.81 5.86 10.31
C LEU A 220 3.48 6.43 10.80
N ARG A 221 2.78 7.19 9.96
CA ARG A 221 1.46 7.72 10.27
C ARG A 221 0.43 6.61 10.43
N GLU A 222 0.47 5.60 9.57
CA GLU A 222 -0.40 4.43 9.68
C GLU A 222 -0.14 3.66 10.98
N CYS A 223 1.12 3.38 11.30
CA CYS A 223 1.50 2.74 12.57
C CYS A 223 0.99 3.54 13.78
N GLU A 224 1.12 4.87 13.77
CA GLU A 224 0.61 5.74 14.84
C GLU A 224 -0.90 5.58 15.02
N LEU A 225 -1.67 5.61 13.93
CA LEU A 225 -3.13 5.48 13.96
C LEU A 225 -3.59 4.11 14.42
N LEU A 226 -2.86 3.06 14.07
CA LEU A 226 -3.12 1.68 14.47
C LEU A 226 -2.59 1.37 15.90
N GLY A 227 -1.80 2.26 16.50
CA GLY A 227 -1.16 2.04 17.80
C GLY A 227 -0.08 0.96 17.76
N LEU A 228 0.60 0.81 16.63
CA LEU A 228 1.64 -0.18 16.39
C LEU A 228 3.04 0.43 16.45
N ASP A 229 4.01 -0.36 16.92
CA ASP A 229 5.43 -0.08 16.74
C ASP A 229 5.81 -0.47 15.29
N PRO A 230 6.39 0.42 14.46
CA PRO A 230 6.86 0.06 13.13
C PRO A 230 7.78 -1.17 13.13
N HIS A 231 8.59 -1.35 14.18
CA HIS A 231 9.44 -2.52 14.33
C HIS A 231 8.67 -3.84 14.56
N ALA A 232 7.40 -3.78 14.93
CA ALA A 232 6.50 -4.93 15.05
C ALA A 232 5.58 -5.09 13.83
N CYS A 233 5.92 -4.46 12.69
CA CYS A 233 5.12 -4.51 11.47
C CYS A 233 5.89 -5.13 10.30
N LEU A 234 5.15 -5.86 9.46
CA LEU A 234 5.55 -6.13 8.08
C LEU A 234 4.92 -5.07 7.18
N TYR A 235 5.70 -4.54 6.24
CA TYR A 235 5.19 -3.73 5.14
C TYR A 235 5.34 -4.51 3.83
N ILE A 236 4.22 -4.77 3.16
CA ILE A 236 4.11 -5.62 1.98
C ILE A 236 3.86 -4.74 0.76
N GLY A 237 4.72 -4.80 -0.26
CA GLY A 237 4.57 -4.02 -1.47
C GLY A 237 5.30 -4.62 -2.67
N ASP A 238 4.92 -4.20 -3.87
CA ASP A 238 5.41 -4.73 -5.14
C ASP A 238 6.34 -3.79 -5.90
N SER A 239 6.64 -2.61 -5.35
CA SER A 239 7.54 -1.64 -5.96
C SER A 239 8.80 -1.38 -5.13
N PRO A 240 9.91 -0.93 -5.76
CA PRO A 240 11.09 -0.47 -5.03
C PRO A 240 10.78 0.63 -4.01
N TYR A 241 9.81 1.49 -4.30
CA TYR A 241 9.37 2.58 -3.43
C TYR A 241 8.74 2.08 -2.13
N ASP A 242 8.05 0.95 -2.18
CA ASP A 242 7.47 0.26 -1.03
C ASP A 242 8.55 -0.27 -0.10
N ILE A 243 9.51 -0.99 -0.66
CA ILE A 243 10.60 -1.58 0.10
C ILE A 243 11.45 -0.48 0.75
N GLN A 244 11.76 0.59 0.00
CA GLN A 244 12.48 1.75 0.54
C GLN A 244 11.71 2.43 1.67
N ALA A 245 10.40 2.67 1.49
CA ALA A 245 9.57 3.34 2.50
C ALA A 245 9.46 2.49 3.79
N GLY A 246 9.18 1.19 3.64
CA GLY A 246 9.07 0.26 4.76
C GLY A 246 10.39 0.12 5.53
N ASN A 247 11.52 -0.05 4.83
CA ASN A 247 12.85 -0.11 5.44
C ASN A 247 13.18 1.19 6.21
N ARG A 248 12.88 2.36 5.63
CA ARG A 248 13.10 3.67 6.28
C ARG A 248 12.18 3.88 7.48
N ALA A 249 10.98 3.33 7.47
CA ALA A 249 10.06 3.37 8.61
C ALA A 249 10.48 2.44 9.76
N GLY A 250 11.40 1.50 9.51
CA GLY A 250 11.84 0.50 10.49
C GLY A 250 10.99 -0.78 10.49
N CYS A 251 10.06 -0.91 9.55
CA CYS A 251 9.33 -2.16 9.33
C CYS A 251 10.25 -3.23 8.72
N LEU A 252 9.87 -4.49 8.88
CA LEU A 252 10.38 -5.54 7.99
C LEU A 252 9.58 -5.51 6.69
N THR A 253 10.28 -5.54 5.56
CA THR A 253 9.61 -5.44 4.26
C THR A 253 9.48 -6.80 3.58
N VAL A 254 8.33 -7.00 2.92
CA VAL A 254 8.03 -8.18 2.11
C VAL A 254 7.86 -7.74 0.66
N ALA A 255 8.73 -8.23 -0.22
CA ALA A 255 8.61 -7.99 -1.64
C ALA A 255 7.55 -8.91 -2.25
N ALA A 256 6.51 -8.31 -2.81
CA ALA A 256 5.41 -8.97 -3.49
C ALA A 256 5.80 -9.27 -4.96
N LEU A 257 6.34 -10.47 -5.21
CA LEU A 257 6.86 -10.86 -6.53
C LEU A 257 5.75 -11.17 -7.56
N TRP A 258 4.49 -11.08 -7.17
CA TRP A 258 3.32 -11.23 -8.05
C TRP A 258 2.83 -9.91 -8.66
N GLY A 259 3.44 -8.79 -8.24
CA GLY A 259 3.05 -7.45 -8.64
C GLY A 259 3.69 -6.96 -9.94
N MET A 260 3.82 -5.65 -10.06
CA MET A 260 4.15 -4.97 -11.32
C MET A 260 5.65 -4.89 -11.60
N PHE A 261 6.50 -4.96 -10.56
CA PHE A 261 7.94 -4.79 -10.73
C PHE A 261 8.68 -6.13 -10.77
N PRO A 262 9.78 -6.22 -11.57
CA PRO A 262 10.58 -7.43 -11.63
C PRO A 262 11.29 -7.70 -10.30
N ALA A 263 11.42 -8.97 -9.94
CA ALA A 263 12.05 -9.41 -8.69
C ALA A 263 13.42 -8.75 -8.42
N ALA A 264 14.26 -8.64 -9.44
CA ALA A 264 15.58 -8.01 -9.29
C ALA A 264 15.54 -6.54 -8.84
N ALA A 265 14.48 -5.79 -9.21
CA ALA A 265 14.31 -4.41 -8.77
C ALA A 265 13.92 -4.33 -7.29
N LEU A 266 13.10 -5.26 -6.83
CA LEU A 266 12.69 -5.34 -5.42
C LEU A 266 13.82 -5.86 -4.53
N GLU A 267 14.55 -6.89 -4.97
CA GLU A 267 15.68 -7.47 -4.26
C GLU A 267 16.84 -6.47 -4.07
N ALA A 268 17.04 -5.57 -5.03
CA ALA A 268 18.04 -4.49 -4.94
C ALA A 268 17.81 -3.57 -3.72
N GLU A 269 16.57 -3.45 -3.25
CA GLU A 269 16.18 -2.64 -2.08
C GLU A 269 16.29 -3.42 -0.75
N SER A 270 16.79 -4.66 -0.78
CA SER A 270 17.04 -5.49 0.41
C SER A 270 15.80 -5.74 1.27
N PRO A 271 14.72 -6.31 0.71
CA PRO A 271 13.57 -6.72 1.52
C PRO A 271 13.97 -7.82 2.52
N ALA A 272 13.27 -7.88 3.66
CA ALA A 272 13.49 -8.93 4.66
C ALA A 272 13.01 -10.30 4.14
N LEU A 273 11.94 -10.30 3.36
CA LEU A 273 11.34 -11.51 2.74
C LEU A 273 10.93 -11.22 1.30
N THR A 274 10.84 -12.29 0.51
CA THR A 274 10.20 -12.30 -0.80
C THR A 274 9.11 -13.35 -0.83
N CYS A 275 7.93 -13.02 -1.36
CA CYS A 275 6.83 -13.96 -1.53
C CYS A 275 6.30 -13.92 -2.96
N THR A 276 5.81 -15.03 -3.45
CA THR A 276 5.23 -15.17 -4.80
C THR A 276 3.72 -14.97 -4.83
N ASN A 277 3.06 -14.95 -3.67
CA ASN A 277 1.65 -14.64 -3.47
C ASN A 277 1.37 -14.42 -1.97
N LEU A 278 0.18 -13.91 -1.63
CA LEU A 278 -0.23 -13.66 -0.25
C LEU A 278 -0.45 -14.95 0.56
N SER A 279 -0.86 -16.03 -0.10
CA SER A 279 -1.02 -17.33 0.57
C SER A 279 0.31 -17.87 1.09
N GLN A 280 1.41 -17.68 0.36
CA GLN A 280 2.75 -18.05 0.83
C GLN A 280 3.13 -17.25 2.09
N LEU A 281 2.84 -15.94 2.12
CA LEU A 281 3.08 -15.15 3.33
C LEU A 281 2.24 -15.64 4.51
N ALA A 282 0.97 -16.01 4.26
CA ALA A 282 0.11 -16.57 5.29
C ALA A 282 0.64 -17.90 5.82
N ASP A 283 1.14 -18.79 4.93
CA ASP A 283 1.75 -20.06 5.32
C ASP A 283 2.98 -19.84 6.20
N LEU A 284 3.84 -18.90 5.83
CA LEU A 284 5.02 -18.55 6.61
C LEU A 284 4.66 -18.02 8.00
N LEU A 285 3.63 -17.15 8.10
CA LEU A 285 3.18 -16.59 9.38
C LEU A 285 2.41 -17.61 10.25
N GLU A 286 1.89 -18.69 9.68
CA GLU A 286 1.17 -19.75 10.41
C GLU A 286 2.08 -20.85 10.96
N GLN A 287 3.31 -20.98 10.47
CA GLN A 287 4.25 -21.95 10.98
C GLN A 287 4.56 -21.67 12.45
N LYS A 288 3.94 -22.47 13.35
CA LYS A 288 4.16 -22.39 14.78
C LYS A 288 5.39 -23.21 15.16
N THR A 289 6.14 -22.72 16.16
CA THR A 289 7.01 -23.57 16.99
C THR A 289 6.21 -24.77 17.49
N ARG A 290 6.61 -25.97 17.14
CA ARG A 290 6.16 -27.18 17.83
C ARG A 290 6.96 -27.37 19.10
#